data_f2b970306fc6f01fb5ab0a95fda7611b
#
_entry.id   f2b970306fc6f01fb5ab0a95fda7611b
#
_cell.length_a   1.000
_cell.length_b   1.000
_cell.length_c   1.000
_cell.angle_alpha   90.00
_cell.angle_beta   90.00
_cell.angle_gamma   90.00
#
_symmetry.space_group_name_H-M   'P 1'
#
loop_
_entity.id
_entity.type
_entity.pdbx_description
1 polymer ?
#
loop_
_entity_poly.entity_id
_entity_poly.type
_entity_poly.pdbx_seq_one_letter_code
_entity_poly.pdbx_strand_id
1 'polypeptide(L)'
;NTTNNRMELTAVIEAFNALKRDGLCIHVFSDSSYVTNCFREKWYEAWERNRWKNAARKSVENQDLWKELLALVRRHDVKFFRVKGHVNLNSKNAKPDSLYEKFVQWNGTGFSFDDFKYITEMNNRADYLANVGIDSVKNPAP
;
A
#
# COMPACT_ATOMS: atom_id res chain seq x y z
N ASN A 1 -12.30 4.03 -10.03
CA ASN A 1 -13.63 4.10 -9.42
C ASN A 1 -13.54 4.63 -8.00
N THR A 2 -14.23 5.72 -7.72
CA THR A 2 -14.16 6.41 -6.43
C THR A 2 -14.56 5.50 -5.26
N THR A 3 -15.57 4.67 -5.44
CA THR A 3 -16.02 3.77 -4.38
C THR A 3 -14.94 2.76 -4.01
N ASN A 4 -14.31 2.14 -5.00
CA ASN A 4 -13.23 1.20 -4.75
C ASN A 4 -12.04 1.90 -4.09
N ASN A 5 -11.74 3.11 -4.53
CA ASN A 5 -10.64 3.87 -3.94
C ASN A 5 -10.91 4.21 -2.48
N ARG A 6 -12.15 4.54 -2.15
CA ARG A 6 -12.51 4.79 -0.75
C ARG A 6 -12.37 3.53 0.09
N MET A 7 -12.74 2.38 -0.45
CA MET A 7 -12.60 1.11 0.27
C MET A 7 -11.13 0.80 0.54
N GLU A 8 -10.27 1.03 -0.45
CA GLU A 8 -8.84 0.79 -0.29
C GLU A 8 -8.23 1.71 0.77
N LEU A 9 -8.58 2.99 0.72
CA LEU A 9 -8.09 3.95 1.72
C LEU A 9 -8.58 3.61 3.11
N THR A 10 -9.84 3.30 3.25
CA THR A 10 -10.43 2.96 4.54
C THR A 10 -9.73 1.75 5.15
N ALA A 11 -9.42 0.78 4.33
CA ALA A 11 -8.75 -0.41 4.81
C ALA A 11 -7.35 -0.13 5.34
N VAL A 12 -6.59 0.69 4.63
CA VAL A 12 -5.26 1.06 5.09
C VAL A 12 -5.37 1.83 6.39
N ILE A 13 -6.33 2.74 6.48
CA ILE A 13 -6.57 3.52 7.69
C ILE A 13 -6.90 2.60 8.87
N GLU A 14 -7.80 1.64 8.66
CA GLU A 14 -8.16 0.69 9.72
C GLU A 14 -6.96 -0.13 10.18
N ALA A 15 -6.12 -0.55 9.23
CA ALA A 15 -4.92 -1.30 9.58
C ALA A 15 -3.98 -0.46 10.44
N PHE A 16 -3.78 0.81 10.10
CA PHE A 16 -2.95 1.68 10.92
C PHE A 16 -3.58 1.95 12.29
N ASN A 17 -4.89 2.09 12.35
CA ASN A 17 -5.58 2.31 13.62
C ASN A 17 -5.50 1.09 14.55
N ALA A 18 -5.25 -0.09 14.01
CA ALA A 18 -5.08 -1.28 14.83
C ALA A 18 -3.71 -1.36 15.49
N LEU A 19 -2.78 -0.51 15.09
CA LEU A 19 -1.45 -0.48 15.69
C LEU A 19 -1.52 0.18 17.06
N LYS A 20 -0.75 -0.35 18.00
CA LYS A 20 -0.86 0.08 19.38
C LYS A 20 0.21 1.05 19.83
N ARG A 21 1.11 1.43 18.95
CA ARG A 21 2.16 2.39 19.28
C ARG A 21 2.63 3.12 18.03
N ASP A 22 3.27 4.26 18.23
CA ASP A 22 3.83 5.05 17.14
C ASP A 22 5.30 4.68 16.90
N GLY A 23 5.87 5.22 15.86
CA GLY A 23 7.31 5.05 15.61
C GLY A 23 7.69 3.70 15.06
N LEU A 24 6.77 2.99 14.43
CA LEU A 24 7.05 1.69 13.84
C LEU A 24 7.61 1.84 12.43
N CYS A 25 8.41 0.86 12.02
CA CYS A 25 8.86 0.75 10.64
C CYS A 25 7.86 -0.19 9.95
N ILE A 26 7.09 0.33 9.01
CA ILE A 26 5.99 -0.41 8.42
C ILE A 26 6.15 -0.51 6.91
N HIS A 27 6.00 -1.71 6.39
CA HIS A 27 5.96 -1.94 4.96
C HIS A 27 4.51 -2.26 4.58
N VAL A 28 3.92 -1.44 3.72
CA VAL A 28 2.56 -1.64 3.25
C VAL A 28 2.61 -2.22 1.86
N PHE A 29 1.98 -3.36 1.67
CA PHE A 29 1.89 -4.01 0.36
C PHE A 29 0.44 -3.92 -0.11
N SER A 30 0.23 -3.29 -1.25
CA SER A 30 -1.12 -3.10 -1.76
C SER A 30 -1.18 -3.37 -3.25
N ASP A 31 -2.29 -3.96 -3.71
CA ASP A 31 -2.52 -4.11 -5.13
C ASP A 31 -3.22 -2.87 -5.72
N SER A 32 -3.55 -1.88 -4.90
CA SER A 32 -4.15 -0.65 -5.37
C SER A 32 -3.08 0.30 -5.89
N SER A 33 -3.03 0.51 -7.18
CA SER A 33 -2.10 1.48 -7.76
C SER A 33 -2.45 2.91 -7.32
N TYR A 34 -3.71 3.18 -7.04
CA TYR A 34 -4.13 4.49 -6.56
C TYR A 34 -3.43 4.85 -5.25
N VAL A 35 -3.45 3.92 -4.29
CA VAL A 35 -2.82 4.17 -2.99
C VAL A 35 -1.30 4.19 -3.10
N THR A 36 -0.71 3.19 -3.74
CA THR A 36 0.75 3.11 -3.83
C THR A 36 1.34 4.27 -4.62
N ASN A 37 0.73 4.65 -5.74
CA ASN A 37 1.27 5.73 -6.55
C ASN A 37 1.19 7.07 -5.85
N CYS A 38 0.13 7.31 -5.09
CA CYS A 38 0.01 8.56 -4.35
C CYS A 38 1.21 8.74 -3.42
N PHE A 39 1.58 7.70 -2.70
CA PHE A 39 2.71 7.79 -1.78
C PHE A 39 4.06 7.77 -2.48
N ARG A 40 4.20 6.97 -3.51
CA ARG A 40 5.48 6.86 -4.23
C ARG A 40 5.77 8.12 -5.06
N GLU A 41 4.75 8.72 -5.64
CA GLU A 41 4.90 9.93 -6.43
C GLU A 41 4.60 11.20 -5.64
N LYS A 42 4.23 11.02 -4.39
CA LYS A 42 4.01 12.14 -3.45
C LYS A 42 2.95 13.13 -3.94
N TRP A 43 1.87 12.63 -4.47
CA TRP A 43 0.74 13.48 -4.92
C TRP A 43 0.21 14.35 -3.78
N TYR A 44 0.24 13.83 -2.56
CA TYR A 44 -0.28 14.55 -1.39
C TYR A 44 0.48 15.84 -1.12
N GLU A 45 1.74 15.94 -1.52
CA GLU A 45 2.49 17.19 -1.32
C GLU A 45 1.91 18.33 -2.14
N ALA A 46 1.56 18.05 -3.40
CA ALA A 46 0.91 19.05 -4.25
C ALA A 46 -0.48 19.41 -3.72
N TRP A 47 -1.22 18.42 -3.25
CA TRP A 47 -2.55 18.66 -2.69
C TRP A 47 -2.46 19.56 -1.46
N GLU A 48 -1.52 19.31 -0.57
CA GLU A 48 -1.33 20.13 0.62
C GLU A 48 -0.93 21.56 0.26
N ARG A 49 -0.06 21.74 -0.72
CA ARG A 49 0.33 23.07 -1.18
C ARG A 49 -0.82 23.83 -1.80
N ASN A 50 -1.73 23.12 -2.46
CA ASN A 50 -2.84 23.71 -3.18
C ASN A 50 -4.15 23.69 -2.40
N ARG A 51 -4.07 23.56 -1.09
CA ARG A 51 -5.24 23.56 -0.18
C ARG A 51 -6.24 22.46 -0.54
N TRP A 52 -5.70 21.30 -0.93
CA TRP A 52 -6.50 20.13 -1.30
C TRP A 52 -7.39 20.36 -2.51
N LYS A 53 -6.88 21.12 -3.46
CA LYS A 53 -7.52 21.31 -4.74
C LYS A 53 -6.64 20.72 -5.83
N ASN A 54 -7.27 20.10 -6.82
CA ASN A 54 -6.54 19.53 -7.94
C ASN A 54 -6.23 20.61 -8.99
N ALA A 55 -5.63 20.21 -10.11
CA ALA A 55 -5.27 21.13 -11.18
C ALA A 55 -6.49 21.88 -11.75
N ALA A 56 -7.66 21.28 -11.70
CA ALA A 56 -8.89 21.90 -12.16
C ALA A 56 -9.55 22.79 -11.09
N ARG A 57 -8.87 23.00 -9.97
CA ARG A 57 -9.33 23.80 -8.83
C ARG A 57 -10.57 23.20 -8.14
N LYS A 58 -10.77 21.90 -8.33
CA LYS A 58 -11.85 21.19 -7.63
C LYS A 58 -11.25 20.46 -6.43
N SER A 59 -12.06 20.21 -5.42
CA SER A 59 -11.60 19.47 -4.25
C SER A 59 -11.08 18.09 -4.66
N VAL A 60 -9.97 17.70 -4.04
CA VAL A 60 -9.39 16.37 -4.26
C VAL A 60 -10.38 15.31 -3.81
N GLU A 61 -10.60 14.29 -4.62
CA GLU A 61 -11.50 13.20 -4.24
C GLU A 61 -10.96 12.46 -3.03
N ASN A 62 -11.84 12.04 -2.15
CA ASN A 62 -11.49 11.29 -0.94
C ASN A 62 -10.57 12.06 0.00
N GLN A 63 -10.63 13.38 -0.06
CA GLN A 63 -9.79 14.25 0.73
C GLN A 63 -9.86 13.93 2.22
N ASP A 64 -11.04 13.63 2.73
CA ASP A 64 -11.25 13.28 4.12
C ASP A 64 -10.39 12.08 4.53
N LEU A 65 -10.40 11.04 3.72
CA LEU A 65 -9.65 9.82 3.99
C LEU A 65 -8.15 10.03 3.81
N TRP A 66 -7.76 10.80 2.79
CA TRP A 66 -6.34 11.09 2.58
C TRP A 66 -5.74 11.86 3.73
N LYS A 67 -6.46 12.83 4.25
CA LYS A 67 -5.97 13.60 5.41
C LYS A 67 -5.79 12.70 6.63
N GLU A 68 -6.74 11.82 6.86
CA GLU A 68 -6.66 10.89 7.99
C GLU A 68 -5.49 9.92 7.83
N LEU A 69 -5.33 9.36 6.64
CA LEU A 69 -4.25 8.42 6.36
C LEU A 69 -2.88 9.08 6.49
N LEU A 70 -2.73 10.30 5.97
CA LEU A 70 -1.46 11.01 6.07
C LEU A 70 -1.07 11.27 7.54
N ALA A 71 -2.04 11.61 8.37
CA ALA A 71 -1.77 11.81 9.79
C ALA A 71 -1.26 10.52 10.44
N LEU A 72 -1.84 9.39 10.07
CA LEU A 72 -1.42 8.10 10.60
C LEU A 72 -0.03 7.69 10.08
N VAL A 73 0.19 7.85 8.78
CA VAL A 73 1.46 7.48 8.16
C VAL A 73 2.62 8.28 8.76
N ARG A 74 2.39 9.55 9.08
CA ARG A 74 3.43 10.41 9.64
C ARG A 74 3.85 10.05 11.06
N ARG A 75 3.13 9.15 11.70
CA ARG A 75 3.50 8.65 13.03
C ARG A 75 4.52 7.51 12.97
N HIS A 76 4.80 7.01 11.78
CA HIS A 76 5.65 5.84 11.58
C HIS A 76 6.62 6.08 10.43
N ASP A 77 7.59 5.17 10.28
CA ASP A 77 8.44 5.13 9.10
C ASP A 77 7.80 4.13 8.14
N VAL A 78 7.13 4.61 7.12
CA VAL A 78 6.30 3.78 6.25
C VAL A 78 6.82 3.75 4.83
N LYS A 79 6.88 2.57 4.25
CA LYS A 79 7.20 2.38 2.83
C LYS A 79 6.06 1.64 2.17
N PHE A 80 5.72 2.07 0.97
CA PHE A 80 4.64 1.46 0.20
C PHE A 80 5.19 0.67 -0.96
N PHE A 81 4.69 -0.54 -1.12
CA PHE A 81 5.12 -1.46 -2.17
C PHE A 81 3.89 -1.95 -2.94
N ARG A 82 4.11 -2.26 -4.21
CA ARG A 82 3.03 -2.72 -5.07
C ARG A 82 3.08 -4.22 -5.23
N VAL A 83 1.91 -4.87 -5.13
CA VAL A 83 1.78 -6.29 -5.42
C VAL A 83 0.68 -6.47 -6.46
N LYS A 84 0.69 -7.62 -7.14
CA LYS A 84 -0.39 -7.94 -8.05
C LYS A 84 -1.45 -8.71 -7.28
N GLY A 85 -2.70 -8.26 -7.39
CA GLY A 85 -3.81 -8.91 -6.70
C GLY A 85 -4.28 -10.15 -7.43
N HIS A 86 -4.93 -11.03 -6.70
CA HIS A 86 -5.60 -12.21 -7.24
C HIS A 86 -4.67 -13.16 -7.99
N VAL A 87 -3.46 -13.35 -7.47
CA VAL A 87 -2.49 -14.25 -8.09
C VAL A 87 -2.50 -15.60 -7.38
N ASN A 88 -2.73 -16.66 -8.13
CA ASN A 88 -2.62 -18.01 -7.57
C ASN A 88 -1.31 -18.63 -8.05
N LEU A 89 -0.31 -18.65 -7.17
CA LEU A 89 1.01 -19.17 -7.50
C LEU A 89 1.02 -20.70 -7.69
N ASN A 90 -0.04 -21.38 -7.26
CA ASN A 90 -0.17 -22.82 -7.41
C ASN A 90 -0.91 -23.22 -8.66
N SER A 91 -1.37 -22.27 -9.46
CA SER A 91 -2.08 -22.56 -10.69
C SER A 91 -1.12 -23.12 -11.74
N LYS A 92 -1.60 -24.03 -12.57
CA LYS A 92 -0.82 -24.57 -13.67
C LYS A 92 -0.37 -23.48 -14.64
N ASN A 93 -1.15 -22.43 -14.77
CA ASN A 93 -0.85 -21.33 -15.68
C ASN A 93 -0.03 -20.21 -15.04
N ALA A 94 0.27 -20.33 -13.78
CA ALA A 94 1.06 -19.33 -13.10
C ALA A 94 2.50 -19.41 -13.58
N LYS A 95 3.12 -18.25 -13.70
CA LYS A 95 4.53 -18.14 -14.06
C LYS A 95 5.24 -17.42 -12.93
N PRO A 96 5.56 -18.11 -11.84
CA PRO A 96 6.11 -17.47 -10.65
C PRO A 96 7.36 -16.63 -10.92
N ASP A 97 8.25 -17.10 -11.78
CA ASP A 97 9.48 -16.36 -12.07
C ASP A 97 9.18 -15.02 -12.74
N SER A 98 8.25 -15.02 -13.71
CA SER A 98 7.87 -13.78 -14.38
C SER A 98 7.16 -12.82 -13.43
N LEU A 99 6.34 -13.34 -12.54
CA LEU A 99 5.65 -12.54 -11.54
C LEU A 99 6.64 -11.95 -10.55
N TYR A 100 7.64 -12.72 -10.16
CA TYR A 100 8.68 -12.24 -9.26
C TYR A 100 9.52 -11.14 -9.93
N GLU A 101 9.86 -11.30 -11.20
CA GLU A 101 10.57 -10.26 -11.93
C GLU A 101 9.80 -8.95 -11.94
N LYS A 102 8.50 -9.03 -12.17
CA LYS A 102 7.66 -7.85 -12.17
C LYS A 102 7.59 -7.21 -10.79
N PHE A 103 7.51 -8.02 -9.76
CA PHE A 103 7.52 -7.55 -8.38
C PHE A 103 8.82 -6.79 -8.09
N VAL A 104 9.94 -7.32 -8.54
CA VAL A 104 11.23 -6.67 -8.36
C VAL A 104 11.31 -5.36 -9.15
N GLN A 105 10.77 -5.34 -10.36
CA GLN A 105 10.71 -4.10 -11.15
C GLN A 105 9.95 -3.00 -10.41
N TRP A 106 8.87 -3.37 -9.74
CA TRP A 106 8.07 -2.39 -9.00
C TRP A 106 8.72 -1.97 -7.68
N ASN A 107 9.38 -2.89 -7.00
CA ASN A 107 9.72 -2.72 -5.59
C ASN A 107 11.22 -2.78 -5.29
N GLY A 108 12.05 -3.08 -6.27
CA GLY A 108 13.49 -3.20 -6.06
C GLY A 108 13.92 -4.61 -5.70
N THR A 109 15.20 -4.80 -5.52
CA THR A 109 15.80 -6.11 -5.36
C THR A 109 15.95 -6.56 -3.91
N GLY A 110 15.39 -5.82 -2.96
CA GLY A 110 15.53 -6.13 -1.54
C GLY A 110 14.69 -7.30 -1.03
N PHE A 111 13.89 -7.91 -1.90
CA PHE A 111 13.01 -9.01 -1.52
C PHE A 111 13.44 -10.30 -2.21
N SER A 112 13.54 -11.39 -1.46
CA SER A 112 13.84 -12.69 -2.03
C SER A 112 12.59 -13.28 -2.71
N PHE A 113 12.78 -14.36 -3.45
CA PHE A 113 11.66 -15.08 -4.04
C PHE A 113 10.69 -15.58 -2.97
N ASP A 114 11.23 -16.07 -1.85
CA ASP A 114 10.39 -16.55 -0.74
C ASP A 114 9.60 -15.39 -0.11
N ASP A 115 10.19 -14.22 0.01
CA ASP A 115 9.49 -13.03 0.47
C ASP A 115 8.33 -12.68 -0.47
N PHE A 116 8.60 -12.72 -1.77
CA PHE A 116 7.58 -12.47 -2.78
C PHE A 116 6.40 -13.42 -2.65
N LYS A 117 6.69 -14.72 -2.49
CA LYS A 117 5.63 -15.72 -2.33
C LYS A 117 4.79 -15.45 -1.09
N TYR A 118 5.45 -15.19 0.03
CA TYR A 118 4.77 -14.92 1.29
C TYR A 118 3.88 -13.67 1.17
N ILE A 119 4.42 -12.60 0.62
CA ILE A 119 3.69 -11.34 0.48
C ILE A 119 2.48 -11.52 -0.43
N THR A 120 2.64 -12.25 -1.55
CA THR A 120 1.56 -12.49 -2.49
C THR A 120 0.45 -13.30 -1.84
N GLU A 121 0.81 -14.34 -1.10
CA GLU A 121 -0.18 -15.17 -0.40
C GLU A 121 -0.91 -14.40 0.69
N MET A 122 -0.21 -13.56 1.44
CA MET A 122 -0.83 -12.74 2.47
C MET A 122 -1.78 -11.70 1.85
N ASN A 123 -1.39 -11.10 0.74
CA ASN A 123 -2.26 -10.16 0.05
C ASN A 123 -3.53 -10.84 -0.44
N ASN A 124 -3.42 -12.06 -0.95
CA ASN A 124 -4.60 -12.81 -1.40
C ASN A 124 -5.54 -13.12 -0.25
N ARG A 125 -5.00 -13.42 0.93
CA ARG A 125 -5.84 -13.69 2.11
C ARG A 125 -6.56 -12.45 2.60
N ALA A 126 -5.95 -11.29 2.41
CA ALA A 126 -6.53 -10.03 2.85
C ALA A 126 -7.46 -9.42 1.80
N ASP A 127 -7.67 -10.11 0.69
CA ASP A 127 -8.38 -9.54 -0.45
C ASP A 127 -9.73 -8.95 -0.09
N TYR A 128 -10.55 -9.69 0.63
CA TYR A 128 -11.87 -9.19 0.97
C TYR A 128 -11.83 -8.18 2.13
N LEU A 129 -10.69 -8.05 2.78
CA LEU A 129 -10.50 -7.07 3.83
C LEU A 129 -9.85 -5.81 3.34
N ALA A 130 -9.53 -5.80 2.06
CA ALA A 130 -9.07 -4.62 1.48
C ALA A 130 -7.80 -4.68 0.74
N ASN A 131 -7.32 -5.78 0.44
CA ASN A 131 -6.12 -5.96 -0.38
C ASN A 131 -4.90 -5.23 0.18
N VAL A 132 -4.79 -5.17 1.49
CA VAL A 132 -3.64 -4.54 2.13
C VAL A 132 -3.00 -5.49 3.10
N GLY A 133 -1.71 -5.73 2.92
CA GLY A 133 -0.93 -6.44 3.91
C GLY A 133 0.00 -5.46 4.59
N ILE A 134 0.01 -5.43 5.88
CA ILE A 134 0.96 -4.63 6.63
C ILE A 134 1.92 -5.59 7.29
N ASP A 135 3.15 -5.51 6.87
CA ASP A 135 4.18 -6.30 7.49
C ASP A 135 4.81 -5.44 8.57
N SER A 136 4.55 -5.81 9.74
CA SER A 136 5.12 -5.11 10.80
C SER A 136 6.50 -5.59 10.96
N VAL A 137 7.32 -4.92 10.51
CA VAL A 137 8.49 -5.34 10.54
C VAL A 137 9.27 -5.14 11.59
N LYS A 138 9.94 -5.84 11.72
CA LYS A 138 11.11 -5.91 12.21
C LYS A 138 11.48 -4.77 12.92
N ASN A 139 11.35 -4.87 14.07
CA ASN A 139 11.84 -4.03 14.90
C ASN A 139 13.23 -3.83 14.65
N PRO A 140 13.60 -2.74 14.27
CA PRO A 140 14.91 -2.49 14.01
C PRO A 140 15.52 -2.40 15.32
N ALA A 141 15.96 -3.06 15.81
CA ALA A 141 16.68 -3.04 16.81
C ALA A 141 17.01 -2.05 17.43
N PRO A 142 17.18 -2.08 18.42
CA PRO A 142 17.49 -1.12 19.28
C PRO A 142 18.62 -0.46 19.03
#